data_0e5b8eab40e39bae5ffb7dc06ca10231
#
_entry.id   0e5b8eab40e39bae5ffb7dc06ca10231
#
_cell.length_a   1.000
_cell.length_b   1.000
_cell.length_c   1.000
_cell.angle_alpha   90.00
_cell.angle_beta   90.00
_cell.angle_gamma   90.00
#
_symmetry.space_group_name_H-M   'P 1'
#
loop_
_entity.id
_entity.type
_entity.pdbx_description
1 polymer ?
#
loop_
_entity_poly.entity_id
_entity_poly.type
_entity_poly.pdbx_seq_one_letter_code
_entity_poly.pdbx_strand_id
1 'polypeptide(L)'
;MGTFSIKGGVKLKGEVIPQGAKNEALQVICACLLTDKKVIIDNIPEIIDVLKLIDLLKSLGVKVNKIKKNKYSFLADNVDIDYLQSKEFKIKGSSLRGSIMIVGPLLARFGKGFIPKPGGDKIGRRRLDTHFLGFITLGASFRYNKEEYFYGVEANVLKGDYILLDQASVTGTANILMAAVLAKGKTKIYNAACEPYIQQLCKMLISMGANIKGIGSNLLIIEGVMSLGGVEHKVLPDMIEIGSWIGLAAMTKSEITIKNVSWSNLGQIPNVFRKLGIEIKKVNDDIFIPEHKNGYEIQNYIDGSVLTVSDAPWPGFTPDLLSIVLVVATQARGSVLIHQKMFESRLFFVDKLIDMGAKIILCDPHRANVIGHNFKSQLKSTTMVSPDIRAGISLLIAALSASGESIIHNIEQIDRGYENIDVRLAKLGAKIKRI
;
A
#
# COMPACT_ATOMS: atom_id res chain seq x y z
N MET A 1 -21.92 2.52 9.60
CA MET A 1 -21.17 2.39 8.33
C MET A 1 -21.35 3.67 7.54
N GLY A 2 -20.27 4.37 7.26
CA GLY A 2 -20.33 5.61 6.48
C GLY A 2 -20.66 5.34 5.00
N THR A 3 -21.20 6.34 4.35
CA THR A 3 -21.66 6.26 2.96
C THR A 3 -21.23 7.51 2.22
N PHE A 4 -20.80 7.38 0.96
CA PHE A 4 -20.64 8.48 0.03
C PHE A 4 -21.85 8.59 -0.89
N SER A 5 -22.39 9.81 -1.04
CA SER A 5 -23.25 10.22 -2.16
C SER A 5 -22.38 11.02 -3.13
N ILE A 6 -22.35 10.62 -4.40
CA ILE A 6 -21.46 11.17 -5.42
C ILE A 6 -22.28 11.52 -6.66
N LYS A 7 -22.36 12.81 -7.01
CA LYS A 7 -22.88 13.25 -8.30
C LYS A 7 -21.75 13.23 -9.32
N GLY A 8 -21.78 12.26 -10.24
CA GLY A 8 -20.76 12.07 -11.26
C GLY A 8 -20.86 13.04 -12.45
N GLY A 9 -19.96 12.87 -13.41
CA GLY A 9 -19.90 13.66 -14.63
C GLY A 9 -19.40 15.10 -14.47
N VAL A 10 -18.82 15.44 -13.32
CA VAL A 10 -18.27 16.77 -13.02
C VAL A 10 -16.78 16.79 -13.34
N LYS A 11 -16.35 17.77 -14.15
CA LYS A 11 -14.92 18.02 -14.39
C LYS A 11 -14.27 18.59 -13.13
N LEU A 12 -13.10 18.07 -12.80
CA LEU A 12 -12.30 18.54 -11.68
C LEU A 12 -11.15 19.41 -12.19
N LYS A 13 -10.69 20.34 -11.37
CA LYS A 13 -9.58 21.22 -11.70
C LYS A 13 -8.81 21.63 -10.46
N GLY A 14 -7.49 21.73 -10.58
CA GLY A 14 -6.65 22.26 -9.53
C GLY A 14 -5.42 21.39 -9.25
N GLU A 15 -4.91 21.57 -8.04
CA GLU A 15 -3.70 20.90 -7.58
C GLU A 15 -4.01 19.98 -6.40
N VAL A 16 -3.30 18.85 -6.33
CA VAL A 16 -3.37 17.93 -5.21
C VAL A 16 -1.97 17.52 -4.75
N ILE A 17 -1.77 17.49 -3.42
CA ILE A 17 -0.55 16.98 -2.82
C ILE A 17 -0.85 15.56 -2.34
N PRO A 18 -0.09 14.54 -2.80
CA PRO A 18 -0.27 13.18 -2.32
C PRO A 18 0.00 13.08 -0.81
N GLN A 19 -0.74 12.22 -0.14
CA GLN A 19 -0.46 11.86 1.25
C GLN A 19 0.84 11.06 1.35
N GLY A 20 1.34 10.86 2.58
CA GLY A 20 2.45 9.95 2.83
C GLY A 20 2.10 8.49 2.50
N ALA A 21 3.11 7.73 2.05
CA ALA A 21 2.94 6.34 1.62
C ALA A 21 2.52 5.44 2.79
N LYS A 22 1.30 4.89 2.73
CA LYS A 22 0.77 3.96 3.73
C LYS A 22 1.73 2.81 4.03
N ASN A 23 2.21 2.14 2.97
CA ASN A 23 3.02 0.93 3.10
C ASN A 23 4.40 1.22 3.71
N GLU A 24 4.96 2.41 3.50
CA GLU A 24 6.17 2.87 4.18
C GLU A 24 5.89 3.21 5.64
N ALA A 25 4.85 4.00 5.90
CA ALA A 25 4.49 4.42 7.25
C ALA A 25 4.33 3.23 8.21
N LEU A 26 3.65 2.16 7.78
CA LEU A 26 3.47 0.95 8.59
C LEU A 26 4.81 0.27 8.93
N GLN A 27 5.82 0.35 8.07
CA GLN A 27 7.14 -0.25 8.29
C GLN A 27 8.00 0.62 9.21
N VAL A 28 8.14 1.91 8.89
CA VAL A 28 9.02 2.83 9.64
C VAL A 28 8.49 3.09 11.05
N ILE A 29 7.18 3.04 11.27
CA ILE A 29 6.56 3.11 12.60
C ILE A 29 6.94 1.87 13.43
N CYS A 30 6.92 0.66 12.85
CA CYS A 30 7.36 -0.55 13.54
C CYS A 30 8.86 -0.52 13.85
N ALA A 31 9.70 0.06 12.98
CA ALA A 31 11.13 0.19 13.20
C ALA A 31 11.49 1.03 14.44
N CYS A 32 10.56 1.88 14.93
CA CYS A 32 10.77 2.62 16.19
C CYS A 32 10.96 1.70 17.40
N LEU A 33 10.46 0.46 17.36
CA LEU A 33 10.66 -0.53 18.42
C LEU A 33 12.11 -1.05 18.53
N LEU A 34 12.94 -0.83 17.51
CA LEU A 34 14.33 -1.29 17.47
C LEU A 34 15.29 -0.48 18.35
N THR A 35 14.86 0.67 18.85
CA THR A 35 15.69 1.57 19.64
C THR A 35 14.95 2.12 20.87
N ASP A 36 15.69 2.48 21.90
CA ASP A 36 15.22 3.24 23.07
C ASP A 36 15.38 4.77 22.89
N LYS A 37 15.87 5.19 21.73
CA LYS A 37 16.08 6.59 21.40
C LYS A 37 14.87 7.16 20.68
N LYS A 38 14.71 8.48 20.73
CA LYS A 38 13.61 9.20 20.09
C LYS A 38 13.71 9.11 18.57
N VAL A 39 12.61 8.66 17.93
CA VAL A 39 12.43 8.63 16.48
C VAL A 39 11.35 9.62 16.11
N ILE A 40 11.61 10.47 15.11
CA ILE A 40 10.63 11.43 14.57
C ILE A 40 10.31 11.02 13.14
N ILE A 41 9.02 10.90 12.82
CA ILE A 41 8.57 10.57 11.47
C ILE A 41 7.62 11.66 10.98
N ASP A 42 7.96 12.26 9.84
CA ASP A 42 7.17 13.28 9.15
C ASP A 42 6.41 12.67 7.97
N ASN A 43 5.35 13.33 7.51
CA ASN A 43 4.48 12.92 6.42
C ASN A 43 3.78 11.56 6.66
N ILE A 44 3.48 11.21 7.91
CA ILE A 44 2.66 10.03 8.25
C ILE A 44 1.21 10.30 7.80
N PRO A 45 0.59 9.46 6.95
CA PRO A 45 -0.82 9.64 6.61
C PRO A 45 -1.72 9.28 7.80
N GLU A 46 -2.66 10.18 8.13
CA GLU A 46 -3.61 9.97 9.24
C GLU A 46 -4.81 9.14 8.78
N ILE A 47 -4.56 7.97 8.23
CA ILE A 47 -5.55 6.98 7.77
C ILE A 47 -5.80 5.91 8.83
N ILE A 48 -6.95 5.25 8.76
CA ILE A 48 -7.41 4.30 9.79
C ILE A 48 -6.35 3.23 10.13
N ASP A 49 -5.73 2.61 9.11
CA ASP A 49 -4.76 1.52 9.34
C ASP A 49 -3.50 2.02 10.05
N VAL A 50 -3.03 3.23 9.75
CA VAL A 50 -1.85 3.82 10.40
C VAL A 50 -2.17 4.26 11.83
N LEU A 51 -3.32 4.88 12.04
CA LEU A 51 -3.76 5.28 13.38
C LEU A 51 -3.97 4.07 14.31
N LYS A 52 -4.51 2.96 13.79
CA LYS A 52 -4.62 1.69 14.54
C LYS A 52 -3.26 1.11 14.93
N LEU A 53 -2.25 1.21 14.05
CA LEU A 53 -0.89 0.78 14.37
C LEU A 53 -0.27 1.67 15.45
N ILE A 54 -0.44 2.96 15.36
CA ILE A 54 0.02 3.92 16.40
C ILE A 54 -0.64 3.59 17.74
N ASP A 55 -1.95 3.30 17.76
CA ASP A 55 -2.67 2.93 18.99
C ASP A 55 -2.14 1.58 19.56
N LEU A 56 -1.85 0.61 18.68
CA LEU A 56 -1.25 -0.66 19.10
C LEU A 56 0.12 -0.44 19.76
N LEU A 57 0.99 0.42 19.20
CA LEU A 57 2.29 0.74 19.77
C LEU A 57 2.15 1.48 21.12
N LYS A 58 1.19 2.39 21.25
CA LYS A 58 0.89 3.04 22.54
C LYS A 58 0.51 2.03 23.62
N SER A 59 -0.31 1.05 23.26
CA SER A 59 -0.70 -0.02 24.18
C SER A 59 0.47 -0.90 24.61
N LEU A 60 1.53 -1.00 23.78
CA LEU A 60 2.79 -1.66 24.12
C LEU A 60 3.73 -0.78 24.99
N GLY A 61 3.30 0.41 25.40
CA GLY A 61 4.12 1.30 26.21
C GLY A 61 4.97 2.31 25.42
N VAL A 62 4.87 2.34 24.10
CA VAL A 62 5.59 3.34 23.30
C VAL A 62 4.97 4.72 23.52
N LYS A 63 5.79 5.69 23.94
CA LYS A 63 5.38 7.09 24.09
C LYS A 63 5.30 7.74 22.72
N VAL A 64 4.08 8.11 22.29
CA VAL A 64 3.81 8.72 21.00
C VAL A 64 3.26 10.10 21.18
N ASN A 65 3.94 11.13 20.63
CA ASN A 65 3.50 12.52 20.67
C ASN A 65 3.29 13.04 19.24
N LYS A 66 2.10 13.61 18.97
CA LYS A 66 1.82 14.34 17.74
C LYS A 66 2.47 15.73 17.82
N ILE A 67 3.49 15.98 16.99
CA ILE A 67 4.20 17.26 16.95
C ILE A 67 3.38 18.30 16.16
N LYS A 68 2.86 17.86 15.00
CA LYS A 68 1.95 18.63 14.14
C LYS A 68 1.15 17.65 13.26
N LYS A 69 0.27 18.14 12.41
CA LYS A 69 -0.41 17.29 11.42
C LYS A 69 0.61 16.46 10.64
N ASN A 70 0.38 15.16 10.53
CA ASN A 70 1.20 14.18 9.81
C ASN A 70 2.65 14.03 10.34
N LYS A 71 3.02 14.60 11.51
CA LYS A 71 4.36 14.45 12.12
C LYS A 71 4.25 14.01 13.58
N TYR A 72 4.93 12.90 13.88
CA TYR A 72 4.89 12.24 15.18
C TYR A 72 6.29 11.94 15.70
N SER A 73 6.45 11.90 17.02
CA SER A 73 7.62 11.33 17.67
C SER A 73 7.25 10.08 18.43
N PHE A 74 8.15 9.11 18.40
CA PHE A 74 8.04 7.81 19.04
C PHE A 74 9.23 7.61 19.97
N LEU A 75 8.97 7.09 21.17
CA LEU A 75 10.00 6.73 22.14
C LEU A 75 9.62 5.39 22.77
N ALA A 76 10.36 4.33 22.42
CA ALA A 76 10.15 2.97 22.88
C ALA A 76 11.15 2.57 23.98
N ASP A 77 11.28 3.43 25.01
CA ASP A 77 12.18 3.26 26.16
C ASP A 77 11.66 2.27 27.22
N ASN A 78 10.35 2.04 27.26
CA ASN A 78 9.71 1.13 28.21
C ASN A 78 8.58 0.35 27.53
N VAL A 79 8.95 -0.74 26.80
CA VAL A 79 8.00 -1.58 26.07
C VAL A 79 7.56 -2.74 26.97
N ASP A 80 6.24 -2.89 27.12
CA ASP A 80 5.63 -3.98 27.88
C ASP A 80 5.47 -5.23 27.00
N ILE A 81 6.37 -6.19 27.16
CA ILE A 81 6.37 -7.46 26.42
C ILE A 81 5.28 -8.42 26.93
N ASP A 82 4.90 -8.34 28.20
CA ASP A 82 3.87 -9.22 28.76
C ASP A 82 2.48 -8.87 28.23
N TYR A 83 2.26 -7.60 27.85
CA TYR A 83 1.04 -7.14 27.18
C TYR A 83 0.74 -7.91 25.88
N LEU A 84 1.76 -8.47 25.18
CA LEU A 84 1.59 -9.26 23.94
C LEU A 84 0.71 -10.51 24.14
N GLN A 85 0.53 -10.99 25.38
CA GLN A 85 -0.33 -12.14 25.67
C GLN A 85 -1.74 -11.74 26.14
N SER A 86 -2.00 -10.44 26.30
CA SER A 86 -3.28 -9.94 26.77
C SER A 86 -4.41 -10.13 25.74
N LYS A 87 -5.65 -10.22 26.24
CA LYS A 87 -6.85 -10.25 25.38
C LYS A 87 -6.98 -8.99 24.54
N GLU A 88 -6.64 -7.84 25.11
CA GLU A 88 -6.70 -6.55 24.41
C GLU A 88 -5.73 -6.50 23.23
N PHE A 89 -4.48 -6.96 23.42
CA PHE A 89 -3.51 -7.08 22.32
C PHE A 89 -4.02 -8.00 21.21
N LYS A 90 -4.61 -9.15 21.56
CA LYS A 90 -5.18 -10.07 20.56
C LYS A 90 -6.24 -9.40 19.69
N ILE A 91 -7.11 -8.58 20.27
CA ILE A 91 -8.15 -7.82 19.55
C ILE A 91 -7.52 -6.77 18.64
N LYS A 92 -6.63 -5.93 19.18
CA LYS A 92 -5.96 -4.86 18.42
C LYS A 92 -5.08 -5.43 17.30
N GLY A 93 -4.26 -6.43 17.60
CA GLY A 93 -3.36 -7.07 16.63
C GLY A 93 -4.09 -7.77 15.49
N SER A 94 -5.24 -8.39 15.75
CA SER A 94 -6.05 -9.03 14.70
C SER A 94 -6.83 -8.04 13.83
N SER A 95 -7.00 -6.79 14.26
CA SER A 95 -7.76 -5.77 13.51
C SER A 95 -7.00 -5.16 12.33
N LEU A 96 -5.69 -5.42 12.22
CA LEU A 96 -4.79 -4.79 11.25
C LEU A 96 -3.82 -5.81 10.67
N ARG A 97 -3.68 -5.86 9.34
CA ARG A 97 -2.67 -6.72 8.70
C ARG A 97 -1.23 -6.27 9.00
N GLY A 98 -1.00 -4.97 9.06
CA GLY A 98 0.32 -4.38 9.34
C GLY A 98 0.87 -4.71 10.72
N SER A 99 0.05 -5.20 11.67
CA SER A 99 0.47 -5.60 13.01
C SER A 99 1.56 -6.68 13.00
N ILE A 100 1.62 -7.54 11.98
CA ILE A 100 2.68 -8.54 11.84
C ILE A 100 4.09 -7.94 11.87
N MET A 101 4.26 -6.70 11.43
CA MET A 101 5.58 -6.07 11.30
C MET A 101 6.21 -5.64 12.63
N ILE A 102 5.47 -5.69 13.75
CA ILE A 102 6.07 -5.50 15.07
C ILE A 102 6.92 -6.69 15.51
N VAL A 103 6.69 -7.88 14.93
CA VAL A 103 7.29 -9.16 15.40
C VAL A 103 8.81 -9.13 15.23
N GLY A 104 9.32 -8.69 14.07
CA GLY A 104 10.77 -8.61 13.83
C GLY A 104 11.51 -7.70 14.80
N PRO A 105 11.09 -6.44 14.97
CA PRO A 105 11.68 -5.54 15.96
C PRO A 105 11.61 -6.05 17.40
N LEU A 106 10.47 -6.61 17.82
CA LEU A 106 10.30 -7.14 19.17
C LEU A 106 11.21 -8.36 19.40
N LEU A 107 11.27 -9.28 18.45
CA LEU A 107 12.16 -10.43 18.50
C LEU A 107 13.63 -9.99 18.56
N ALA A 108 14.02 -9.01 17.74
CA ALA A 108 15.41 -8.54 17.69
C ALA A 108 15.87 -7.88 18.99
N ARG A 109 15.01 -7.06 19.61
CA ARG A 109 15.39 -6.26 20.76
C ARG A 109 15.08 -6.93 22.10
N PHE A 110 13.99 -7.69 22.16
CA PHE A 110 13.49 -8.29 23.41
C PHE A 110 13.52 -9.83 23.42
N GLY A 111 13.95 -10.45 22.33
CA GLY A 111 14.03 -11.91 22.20
C GLY A 111 12.67 -12.61 22.06
N LYS A 112 11.57 -11.86 22.00
CA LYS A 112 10.20 -12.41 21.93
C LYS A 112 9.34 -11.61 20.99
N GLY A 113 8.51 -12.30 20.18
CA GLY A 113 7.50 -11.69 19.37
C GLY A 113 6.26 -12.58 19.30
N PHE A 114 5.10 -12.01 19.60
CA PHE A 114 3.82 -12.70 19.55
C PHE A 114 2.83 -11.90 18.72
N ILE A 115 1.98 -12.58 17.96
CA ILE A 115 0.95 -11.95 17.14
C ILE A 115 -0.25 -12.87 16.94
N PRO A 116 -1.49 -12.36 17.11
CA PRO A 116 -2.68 -13.09 16.66
C PRO A 116 -2.70 -13.13 15.14
N LYS A 117 -3.53 -14.00 14.54
CA LYS A 117 -3.73 -14.01 13.09
C LYS A 117 -4.12 -12.61 12.61
N PRO A 118 -3.28 -11.90 11.85
CA PRO A 118 -3.57 -10.54 11.43
C PRO A 118 -4.76 -10.47 10.47
N GLY A 119 -5.60 -9.47 10.64
CA GLY A 119 -6.73 -9.17 9.76
C GLY A 119 -6.32 -8.58 8.41
N GLY A 120 -7.16 -7.71 7.87
CA GLY A 120 -6.93 -6.98 6.61
C GLY A 120 -7.89 -7.38 5.50
N ASP A 121 -7.61 -6.91 4.26
CA ASP A 121 -8.46 -7.12 3.11
C ASP A 121 -8.58 -8.60 2.73
N LYS A 122 -9.78 -9.00 2.30
CA LYS A 122 -10.07 -10.36 1.81
C LYS A 122 -9.76 -10.45 0.30
N ILE A 123 -8.47 -10.45 -0.06
CA ILE A 123 -7.98 -10.44 -1.44
C ILE A 123 -7.30 -11.76 -1.86
N GLY A 124 -7.60 -12.86 -1.16
CA GLY A 124 -6.98 -14.17 -1.32
C GLY A 124 -6.14 -14.59 -0.11
N ARG A 125 -5.44 -15.70 -0.23
CA ARG A 125 -4.57 -16.23 0.82
C ARG A 125 -3.34 -15.33 0.98
N ARG A 126 -3.11 -14.86 2.20
CA ARG A 126 -1.95 -14.03 2.54
C ARG A 126 -1.17 -14.72 3.64
N ARG A 127 -0.35 -15.69 3.25
CA ARG A 127 0.47 -16.49 4.16
C ARG A 127 1.44 -15.61 4.95
N LEU A 128 1.86 -16.12 6.10
CA LEU A 128 2.86 -15.52 6.98
C LEU A 128 4.17 -16.32 7.00
N ASP A 129 4.21 -17.42 6.27
CA ASP A 129 5.32 -18.37 6.24
C ASP A 129 6.66 -17.67 6.00
N THR A 130 6.72 -16.78 5.00
CA THR A 130 7.95 -16.02 4.68
C THR A 130 8.53 -15.28 5.90
N HIS A 131 7.68 -14.70 6.75
CA HIS A 131 8.14 -14.02 7.97
C HIS A 131 8.77 -15.01 8.95
N PHE A 132 8.03 -16.07 9.27
CA PHE A 132 8.44 -17.02 10.32
C PHE A 132 9.63 -17.90 9.88
N LEU A 133 9.66 -18.34 8.61
CA LEU A 133 10.81 -19.05 8.06
C LEU A 133 12.08 -18.20 8.13
N GLY A 134 12.00 -16.90 7.82
CA GLY A 134 13.11 -15.98 7.98
C GLY A 134 13.58 -15.87 9.44
N PHE A 135 12.68 -15.78 10.40
CA PHE A 135 13.05 -15.75 11.82
C PHE A 135 13.65 -17.07 12.31
N ILE A 136 13.11 -18.21 11.86
CA ILE A 136 13.69 -19.55 12.16
C ILE A 136 15.12 -19.65 11.62
N THR A 137 15.36 -19.18 10.39
CA THR A 137 16.71 -19.17 9.80
C THR A 137 17.66 -18.29 10.61
N LEU A 138 17.19 -17.18 11.20
CA LEU A 138 17.97 -16.36 12.13
C LEU A 138 18.16 -17.01 13.51
N GLY A 139 17.63 -18.22 13.75
CA GLY A 139 17.80 -18.99 14.98
C GLY A 139 16.67 -18.84 16.01
N ALA A 140 15.54 -18.29 15.62
CA ALA A 140 14.38 -18.22 16.51
C ALA A 140 13.63 -19.57 16.55
N SER A 141 13.08 -19.92 17.71
CA SER A 141 12.05 -20.95 17.85
C SER A 141 10.71 -20.41 17.43
N PHE A 142 9.89 -21.27 16.82
CA PHE A 142 8.54 -20.91 16.37
C PHE A 142 7.50 -21.81 17.00
N ARG A 143 6.37 -21.23 17.40
CA ARG A 143 5.20 -21.99 17.83
C ARG A 143 3.92 -21.36 17.30
N TYR A 144 2.94 -22.23 17.02
CA TYR A 144 1.60 -21.84 16.60
C TYR A 144 0.56 -22.47 17.51
N ASN A 145 -0.24 -21.64 18.17
CA ASN A 145 -1.38 -22.09 18.93
C ASN A 145 -2.60 -22.13 18.01
N LYS A 146 -3.09 -23.35 17.68
CA LYS A 146 -4.23 -23.57 16.78
C LYS A 146 -5.56 -23.12 17.39
N GLU A 147 -5.72 -23.23 18.69
CA GLU A 147 -6.97 -22.91 19.38
C GLU A 147 -7.18 -21.38 19.42
N GLU A 148 -6.12 -20.64 19.65
CA GLU A 148 -6.16 -19.19 19.76
C GLU A 148 -5.78 -18.46 18.45
N TYR A 149 -5.38 -19.19 17.39
CA TYR A 149 -4.84 -18.63 16.15
C TYR A 149 -3.72 -17.62 16.41
N PHE A 150 -2.73 -18.03 17.22
CA PHE A 150 -1.69 -17.17 17.73
C PHE A 150 -0.31 -17.70 17.37
N TYR A 151 0.55 -16.81 16.86
CA TYR A 151 1.91 -17.11 16.45
C TYR A 151 2.90 -16.54 17.45
N GLY A 152 3.92 -17.33 17.82
CA GLY A 152 4.98 -16.91 18.72
C GLY A 152 6.35 -17.23 18.12
N VAL A 153 7.31 -16.33 18.33
CA VAL A 153 8.72 -16.55 18.04
C VAL A 153 9.55 -16.08 19.23
N GLU A 154 10.58 -16.86 19.57
CA GLU A 154 11.48 -16.55 20.68
C GLU A 154 12.93 -16.90 20.28
N ALA A 155 13.88 -16.08 20.73
CA ALA A 155 15.29 -16.32 20.55
C ALA A 155 16.10 -15.67 21.68
N ASN A 156 17.09 -16.36 22.22
CA ASN A 156 18.05 -15.73 23.11
C ASN A 156 19.01 -14.80 22.37
N VAL A 157 19.43 -15.22 21.18
CA VAL A 157 20.33 -14.47 20.29
C VAL A 157 19.97 -14.80 18.85
N LEU A 158 19.68 -13.78 18.04
CA LEU A 158 19.58 -13.95 16.60
C LEU A 158 20.98 -13.98 15.97
N LYS A 159 21.17 -14.85 14.97
CA LYS A 159 22.42 -15.00 14.21
C LYS A 159 22.14 -14.80 12.73
N GLY A 160 22.96 -14.00 12.09
CA GLY A 160 22.89 -13.77 10.65
C GLY A 160 23.15 -15.04 9.86
N ASP A 161 22.38 -15.21 8.79
CA ASP A 161 22.49 -16.36 7.88
C ASP A 161 22.05 -15.97 6.46
N TYR A 162 22.14 -16.92 5.52
CA TYR A 162 21.58 -16.78 4.18
C TYR A 162 20.10 -17.17 4.16
N ILE A 163 19.25 -16.24 3.75
CA ILE A 163 17.80 -16.40 3.68
C ILE A 163 17.37 -16.23 2.21
N LEU A 164 16.89 -17.31 1.59
CA LEU A 164 16.22 -17.24 0.30
C LEU A 164 14.71 -17.18 0.54
N LEU A 165 14.09 -16.05 0.17
CA LEU A 165 12.65 -15.90 0.28
C LEU A 165 11.93 -16.67 -0.83
N ASP A 166 10.89 -17.42 -0.48
CA ASP A 166 10.02 -18.14 -1.42
C ASP A 166 9.29 -17.21 -2.39
N GLN A 167 9.06 -15.96 -1.96
CA GLN A 167 8.48 -14.89 -2.77
C GLN A 167 9.04 -13.53 -2.34
N ALA A 168 9.06 -12.56 -3.25
CA ALA A 168 9.47 -11.19 -2.97
C ALA A 168 8.39 -10.47 -2.11
N SER A 169 8.21 -10.96 -0.87
CA SER A 169 7.22 -10.42 0.06
C SER A 169 7.70 -9.11 0.66
N VAL A 170 6.96 -8.02 0.45
CA VAL A 170 7.26 -6.70 1.01
C VAL A 170 7.30 -6.76 2.54
N THR A 171 6.22 -7.23 3.16
CA THR A 171 6.14 -7.27 4.64
C THR A 171 7.08 -8.31 5.24
N GLY A 172 7.32 -9.44 4.54
CA GLY A 172 8.31 -10.44 4.93
C GLY A 172 9.72 -9.86 4.92
N THR A 173 10.12 -9.23 3.81
CA THR A 173 11.42 -8.56 3.69
C THR A 173 11.62 -7.50 4.79
N ALA A 174 10.64 -6.60 4.99
CA ALA A 174 10.72 -5.56 6.01
C ALA A 174 10.90 -6.14 7.42
N ASN A 175 10.14 -7.17 7.74
CA ASN A 175 10.11 -7.76 9.07
C ASN A 175 11.43 -8.53 9.37
N ILE A 176 11.91 -9.31 8.40
CA ILE A 176 13.19 -10.03 8.51
C ILE A 176 14.37 -9.03 8.55
N LEU A 177 14.34 -7.99 7.71
CA LEU A 177 15.33 -6.91 7.73
C LEU A 177 15.42 -6.26 9.12
N MET A 178 14.26 -5.91 9.73
CA MET A 178 14.21 -5.34 11.06
C MET A 178 14.73 -6.30 12.15
N ALA A 179 14.59 -7.61 11.96
CA ALA A 179 15.20 -8.58 12.86
C ALA A 179 16.72 -8.70 12.63
N ALA A 180 17.16 -8.68 11.38
CA ALA A 180 18.54 -8.90 10.98
C ALA A 180 19.50 -7.77 11.39
N VAL A 181 19.02 -6.51 11.51
CA VAL A 181 19.88 -5.37 11.86
C VAL A 181 20.49 -5.45 13.25
N LEU A 182 19.90 -6.25 14.16
CA LEU A 182 20.44 -6.51 15.50
C LEU A 182 20.92 -7.96 15.68
N ALA A 183 20.89 -8.80 14.63
CA ALA A 183 21.38 -10.18 14.68
C ALA A 183 22.92 -10.22 14.65
N LYS A 184 23.54 -11.17 15.36
CA LYS A 184 25.01 -11.32 15.34
C LYS A 184 25.50 -11.79 13.98
N GLY A 185 26.48 -11.08 13.40
CA GLY A 185 27.12 -11.44 12.16
C GLY A 185 26.39 -10.89 10.92
N LYS A 186 26.52 -11.59 9.81
CA LYS A 186 26.06 -11.15 8.49
C LYS A 186 24.84 -11.93 8.03
N THR A 187 23.78 -11.21 7.66
CA THR A 187 22.58 -11.77 7.02
C THR A 187 22.57 -11.41 5.55
N LYS A 188 22.22 -12.36 4.69
CA LYS A 188 21.94 -12.15 3.27
C LYS A 188 20.49 -12.53 3.02
N ILE A 189 19.65 -11.56 2.59
CA ILE A 189 18.27 -11.81 2.19
C ILE A 189 18.23 -11.78 0.66
N TYR A 190 18.04 -12.93 0.03
CA TYR A 190 17.90 -13.05 -1.41
C TYR A 190 16.44 -13.22 -1.81
N ASN A 191 16.07 -12.77 -2.99
CA ASN A 191 14.70 -12.57 -3.44
C ASN A 191 13.92 -11.58 -2.54
N ALA A 192 14.64 -10.60 -1.97
CA ALA A 192 14.06 -9.52 -1.18
C ALA A 192 13.17 -8.63 -2.05
N ALA A 193 12.09 -8.14 -1.48
CA ALA A 193 11.32 -7.05 -2.06
C ALA A 193 12.19 -5.79 -2.13
N CYS A 194 12.06 -5.01 -3.21
CA CYS A 194 12.89 -3.82 -3.44
C CYS A 194 12.06 -2.57 -3.80
N GLU A 195 10.80 -2.54 -3.43
CA GLU A 195 9.91 -1.39 -3.57
C GLU A 195 10.47 -0.14 -2.87
N PRO A 196 10.10 1.07 -3.31
CA PRO A 196 10.57 2.32 -2.71
C PRO A 196 10.44 2.36 -1.19
N TYR A 197 9.37 1.82 -0.61
CA TYR A 197 9.17 1.80 0.84
C TYR A 197 10.11 0.84 1.58
N ILE A 198 10.57 -0.26 0.96
CA ILE A 198 11.66 -1.09 1.52
C ILE A 198 12.99 -0.33 1.47
N GLN A 199 13.25 0.37 0.36
CA GLN A 199 14.44 1.20 0.23
C GLN A 199 14.48 2.31 1.29
N GLN A 200 13.32 2.94 1.58
CA GLN A 200 13.22 3.97 2.62
C GLN A 200 13.40 3.39 4.03
N LEU A 201 12.84 2.21 4.32
CA LEU A 201 13.12 1.51 5.57
C LEU A 201 14.61 1.24 5.73
N CYS A 202 15.30 0.75 4.69
CA CYS A 202 16.75 0.56 4.73
C CYS A 202 17.50 1.88 5.01
N LYS A 203 17.13 2.97 4.33
CA LYS A 203 17.75 4.29 4.53
C LYS A 203 17.52 4.83 5.94
N MET A 204 16.31 4.69 6.48
CA MET A 204 16.00 5.05 7.86
C MET A 204 16.87 4.25 8.85
N LEU A 205 16.94 2.93 8.68
CA LEU A 205 17.76 2.06 9.54
C LEU A 205 19.25 2.40 9.45
N ILE A 206 19.78 2.72 8.27
CA ILE A 206 21.18 3.20 8.11
C ILE A 206 21.38 4.51 8.87
N SER A 207 20.44 5.43 8.78
CA SER A 207 20.51 6.70 9.54
C SER A 207 20.42 6.48 11.06
N MET A 208 19.85 5.35 11.50
CA MET A 208 19.86 4.89 12.89
C MET A 208 21.16 4.17 13.29
N GLY A 209 22.06 3.90 12.34
CA GLY A 209 23.35 3.23 12.56
C GLY A 209 23.44 1.78 12.06
N ALA A 210 22.47 1.27 11.34
CA ALA A 210 22.54 -0.06 10.73
C ALA A 210 23.51 -0.10 9.53
N ASN A 211 24.09 -1.26 9.28
CA ASN A 211 24.96 -1.51 8.13
C ASN A 211 24.22 -2.40 7.10
N ILE A 212 23.71 -1.77 6.03
CA ILE A 212 22.90 -2.43 5.00
C ILE A 212 23.46 -2.08 3.62
N LYS A 213 23.62 -3.09 2.76
CA LYS A 213 24.03 -2.97 1.36
C LYS A 213 23.00 -3.61 0.45
N GLY A 214 23.01 -3.27 -0.85
CA GLY A 214 22.11 -3.84 -1.85
C GLY A 214 20.74 -3.18 -1.93
N ILE A 215 20.58 -1.96 -1.39
CA ILE A 215 19.30 -1.21 -1.42
C ILE A 215 18.83 -1.03 -2.87
N GLY A 216 17.56 -1.36 -3.13
CA GLY A 216 16.97 -1.27 -4.46
C GLY A 216 17.24 -2.50 -5.35
N SER A 217 17.93 -3.51 -4.83
CA SER A 217 18.09 -4.81 -5.48
C SER A 217 17.35 -5.92 -4.72
N ASN A 218 17.24 -7.09 -5.32
CA ASN A 218 16.64 -8.27 -4.70
C ASN A 218 17.58 -9.01 -3.74
N LEU A 219 18.79 -8.48 -3.49
CA LEU A 219 19.74 -9.01 -2.53
C LEU A 219 20.13 -7.93 -1.52
N LEU A 220 19.65 -8.08 -0.29
CA LEU A 220 20.08 -7.26 0.84
C LEU A 220 21.15 -7.98 1.65
N ILE A 221 22.20 -7.24 2.00
CA ILE A 221 23.29 -7.72 2.86
C ILE A 221 23.31 -6.83 4.09
N ILE A 222 23.08 -7.42 5.25
CA ILE A 222 22.96 -6.75 6.53
C ILE A 222 24.06 -7.23 7.44
N GLU A 223 24.83 -6.34 8.03
CA GLU A 223 25.76 -6.63 9.12
C GLU A 223 25.13 -6.13 10.42
N GLY A 224 24.85 -7.04 11.34
CA GLY A 224 24.15 -6.71 12.56
C GLY A 224 24.97 -5.81 13.47
N VAL A 225 24.30 -4.90 14.16
CA VAL A 225 24.90 -3.96 15.10
C VAL A 225 24.38 -4.19 16.51
N MET A 226 25.11 -3.68 17.53
CA MET A 226 24.73 -3.87 18.93
C MET A 226 23.52 -3.04 19.35
N SER A 227 23.33 -1.86 18.76
CA SER A 227 22.22 -0.96 19.06
C SER A 227 22.00 0.03 17.92
N LEU A 228 20.81 0.62 17.89
CA LEU A 228 20.42 1.67 16.93
C LEU A 228 20.14 2.97 17.66
N GLY A 229 20.45 4.09 16.98
CA GLY A 229 20.21 5.46 17.47
C GLY A 229 18.81 5.97 17.16
N GLY A 230 18.57 7.24 17.51
CA GLY A 230 17.40 7.99 17.08
C GLY A 230 17.57 8.53 15.66
N VAL A 231 16.46 8.95 15.05
CA VAL A 231 16.45 9.50 13.69
C VAL A 231 15.26 10.43 13.47
N GLU A 232 15.39 11.36 12.53
CA GLU A 232 14.25 12.01 11.86
C GLU A 232 14.13 11.46 10.43
N HIS A 233 12.95 10.95 10.08
CA HIS A 233 12.64 10.37 8.78
C HIS A 233 11.40 11.02 8.19
N LYS A 234 11.36 11.18 6.87
CA LYS A 234 10.20 11.69 6.15
C LYS A 234 9.69 10.63 5.17
N VAL A 235 8.45 10.21 5.37
CA VAL A 235 7.75 9.24 4.50
C VAL A 235 7.57 9.83 3.09
N LEU A 236 7.83 9.01 2.06
CA LEU A 236 7.60 9.39 0.65
C LEU A 236 6.11 9.67 0.38
N PRO A 237 5.79 10.46 -0.67
CA PRO A 237 4.43 10.53 -1.18
C PRO A 237 3.96 9.14 -1.65
N ASP A 238 2.68 8.83 -1.46
CA ASP A 238 2.12 7.51 -1.78
C ASP A 238 1.97 7.34 -3.30
N MET A 239 2.84 6.51 -3.90
CA MET A 239 2.81 6.22 -5.34
C MET A 239 1.48 5.57 -5.79
N ILE A 240 0.77 4.88 -4.89
CA ILE A 240 -0.52 4.27 -5.19
C ILE A 240 -1.60 5.35 -5.26
N GLU A 241 -1.57 6.32 -4.35
CA GLU A 241 -2.46 7.46 -4.41
C GLU A 241 -2.19 8.32 -5.66
N ILE A 242 -0.92 8.52 -6.01
CA ILE A 242 -0.55 9.24 -7.24
C ILE A 242 -1.16 8.55 -8.48
N GLY A 243 -1.04 7.24 -8.60
CA GLY A 243 -1.68 6.46 -9.67
C GLY A 243 -3.20 6.60 -9.66
N SER A 244 -3.82 6.69 -8.49
CA SER A 244 -5.26 6.92 -8.35
C SER A 244 -5.69 8.29 -8.85
N TRP A 245 -4.91 9.35 -8.57
CA TRP A 245 -5.14 10.70 -9.09
C TRP A 245 -4.96 10.79 -10.61
N ILE A 246 -3.98 10.07 -11.18
CA ILE A 246 -3.81 9.97 -12.64
C ILE A 246 -5.06 9.35 -13.26
N GLY A 247 -5.52 8.20 -12.73
CA GLY A 247 -6.71 7.52 -13.22
C GLY A 247 -7.97 8.37 -13.06
N LEU A 248 -8.14 9.07 -11.94
CA LEU A 248 -9.25 9.98 -11.69
C LEU A 248 -9.29 11.12 -12.73
N ALA A 249 -8.16 11.79 -12.96
CA ALA A 249 -8.08 12.89 -13.92
C ALA A 249 -8.50 12.44 -15.33
N ALA A 250 -8.03 11.27 -15.76
CA ALA A 250 -8.39 10.68 -17.05
C ALA A 250 -9.89 10.37 -17.15
N MET A 251 -10.44 9.65 -16.17
CA MET A 251 -11.83 9.21 -16.15
C MET A 251 -12.84 10.37 -16.12
N THR A 252 -12.50 11.45 -15.40
CA THR A 252 -13.36 12.63 -15.26
C THR A 252 -13.09 13.72 -16.31
N LYS A 253 -12.21 13.44 -17.30
CA LYS A 253 -11.76 14.43 -18.31
C LYS A 253 -11.30 15.74 -17.68
N SER A 254 -10.55 15.62 -16.60
CA SER A 254 -10.14 16.74 -15.75
C SER A 254 -8.71 17.16 -16.02
N GLU A 255 -8.40 18.43 -15.66
CA GLU A 255 -7.05 18.99 -15.67
C GLU A 255 -6.54 19.05 -14.23
N ILE A 256 -5.56 18.21 -13.87
CA ILE A 256 -5.07 18.09 -12.50
C ILE A 256 -3.54 18.13 -12.47
N THR A 257 -2.98 18.92 -11.54
CA THR A 257 -1.57 18.86 -11.17
C THR A 257 -1.39 18.09 -9.86
N ILE A 258 -0.57 17.03 -9.91
CA ILE A 258 -0.18 16.25 -8.73
C ILE A 258 1.20 16.74 -8.31
N LYS A 259 1.30 17.35 -7.13
CA LYS A 259 2.51 18.03 -6.64
C LYS A 259 3.44 17.06 -5.90
N ASN A 260 4.77 17.30 -6.00
CA ASN A 260 5.78 16.64 -5.18
C ASN A 260 5.67 15.10 -5.22
N VAL A 261 5.63 14.52 -6.40
CA VAL A 261 5.33 13.10 -6.61
C VAL A 261 6.51 12.17 -6.31
N SER A 262 7.71 12.71 -6.07
CA SER A 262 8.95 11.92 -5.97
C SER A 262 9.13 11.02 -7.20
N TRP A 263 9.25 11.64 -8.37
CA TRP A 263 9.19 11.01 -9.69
C TRP A 263 10.05 9.75 -9.82
N SER A 264 11.26 9.75 -9.26
CA SER A 264 12.19 8.60 -9.32
C SER A 264 11.66 7.35 -8.63
N ASN A 265 10.66 7.47 -7.77
CA ASN A 265 10.05 6.39 -7.00
C ASN A 265 8.72 5.89 -7.59
N LEU A 266 8.32 6.35 -8.78
CA LEU A 266 7.05 5.92 -9.40
C LEU A 266 7.17 4.65 -10.26
N GLY A 267 8.39 4.24 -10.63
CA GLY A 267 8.63 3.05 -11.45
C GLY A 267 7.80 3.01 -12.73
N GLN A 268 7.09 1.93 -12.96
CA GLN A 268 6.28 1.70 -14.16
C GLN A 268 4.93 2.44 -14.16
N ILE A 269 4.53 3.10 -13.06
CA ILE A 269 3.20 3.72 -12.96
C ILE A 269 2.93 4.68 -14.12
N PRO A 270 3.75 5.71 -14.41
CA PRO A 270 3.47 6.61 -15.53
C PRO A 270 3.43 5.90 -16.90
N ASN A 271 4.29 4.90 -17.09
CA ASN A 271 4.37 4.19 -18.37
C ASN A 271 3.13 3.34 -18.65
N VAL A 272 2.58 2.67 -17.64
CA VAL A 272 1.36 1.86 -17.78
C VAL A 272 0.17 2.77 -18.14
N PHE A 273 0.02 3.92 -17.49
CA PHE A 273 -1.04 4.86 -17.84
C PHE A 273 -0.83 5.47 -19.24
N ARG A 274 0.42 5.75 -19.68
CA ARG A 274 0.70 6.19 -21.05
C ARG A 274 0.30 5.13 -22.09
N LYS A 275 0.50 3.83 -21.79
CA LYS A 275 0.03 2.75 -22.67
C LYS A 275 -1.50 2.70 -22.79
N LEU A 276 -2.23 3.21 -21.80
CA LEU A 276 -3.69 3.40 -21.91
C LEU A 276 -4.05 4.68 -22.72
N GLY A 277 -3.06 5.46 -23.20
CA GLY A 277 -3.25 6.68 -23.93
C GLY A 277 -3.36 7.94 -23.06
N ILE A 278 -3.06 7.85 -21.76
CA ILE A 278 -3.11 9.01 -20.86
C ILE A 278 -1.87 9.87 -21.06
N GLU A 279 -2.07 11.14 -21.41
CA GLU A 279 -0.98 12.12 -21.47
C GLU A 279 -0.53 12.49 -20.06
N ILE A 280 0.74 12.28 -19.77
CA ILE A 280 1.37 12.59 -18.48
C ILE A 280 2.58 13.49 -18.72
N LYS A 281 2.49 14.74 -18.29
CA LYS A 281 3.59 15.71 -18.38
C LYS A 281 4.32 15.80 -17.04
N LYS A 282 5.63 15.56 -17.08
CA LYS A 282 6.50 15.82 -15.93
C LYS A 282 6.87 17.30 -15.92
N VAL A 283 6.61 17.98 -14.80
CA VAL A 283 6.98 19.38 -14.58
C VAL A 283 7.78 19.44 -13.29
N ASN A 284 9.09 19.43 -13.36
CA ASN A 284 10.00 19.25 -12.21
C ASN A 284 9.70 17.95 -11.47
N ASP A 285 9.27 18.01 -10.20
CA ASP A 285 8.82 16.86 -9.40
C ASP A 285 7.29 16.75 -9.33
N ASP A 286 6.57 17.41 -10.23
CA ASP A 286 5.11 17.35 -10.34
C ASP A 286 4.68 16.55 -11.56
N ILE A 287 3.44 16.07 -11.53
CA ILE A 287 2.74 15.50 -12.70
C ILE A 287 1.60 16.42 -13.08
N PHE A 288 1.57 16.84 -14.34
CA PHE A 288 0.43 17.51 -14.94
C PHE A 288 -0.31 16.55 -15.88
N ILE A 289 -1.60 16.35 -15.62
CA ILE A 289 -2.52 15.59 -16.48
C ILE A 289 -3.43 16.58 -17.17
N PRO A 290 -3.30 16.76 -18.50
CA PRO A 290 -4.18 17.66 -19.26
C PRO A 290 -5.57 17.06 -19.45
N GLU A 291 -6.54 17.88 -19.78
CA GLU A 291 -7.88 17.44 -20.14
C GLU A 291 -7.86 16.60 -21.42
N HIS A 292 -8.34 15.36 -21.33
CA HIS A 292 -8.49 14.45 -22.48
C HIS A 292 -9.82 14.69 -23.21
N LYS A 293 -9.97 15.86 -23.90
CA LYS A 293 -11.23 16.27 -24.57
C LYS A 293 -11.75 15.25 -25.55
N ASN A 294 -10.84 14.65 -26.34
CA ASN A 294 -11.17 13.66 -27.39
C ASN A 294 -11.07 12.21 -26.90
N GLY A 295 -10.93 12.02 -25.58
CA GLY A 295 -10.67 10.71 -24.99
C GLY A 295 -9.19 10.30 -25.12
N TYR A 296 -8.93 9.02 -24.85
CA TYR A 296 -7.61 8.41 -24.93
C TYR A 296 -7.71 7.01 -25.55
N GLU A 297 -6.61 6.54 -26.14
CA GLU A 297 -6.57 5.29 -26.90
C GLU A 297 -5.50 4.35 -26.37
N ILE A 298 -5.89 3.09 -26.15
CA ILE A 298 -4.99 2.03 -25.70
C ILE A 298 -4.00 1.70 -26.82
N GLN A 299 -2.72 1.71 -26.47
CA GLN A 299 -1.65 1.36 -27.41
C GLN A 299 -1.51 -0.17 -27.47
N ASN A 300 -1.62 -0.72 -28.67
CA ASN A 300 -1.28 -2.13 -28.91
C ASN A 300 0.24 -2.35 -28.77
N TYR A 301 0.65 -3.62 -28.69
CA TYR A 301 2.06 -3.97 -28.82
C TYR A 301 2.61 -3.62 -30.19
N ILE A 302 3.93 -3.64 -30.35
CA ILE A 302 4.61 -3.26 -31.61
C ILE A 302 4.15 -4.11 -32.79
N ASP A 303 3.79 -5.36 -32.54
CA ASP A 303 3.25 -6.28 -33.55
C ASP A 303 1.74 -6.13 -33.82
N GLY A 304 1.10 -5.13 -33.21
CA GLY A 304 -0.34 -4.89 -33.31
C GLY A 304 -1.21 -5.75 -32.39
N SER A 305 -0.63 -6.66 -31.60
CA SER A 305 -1.41 -7.50 -30.67
C SER A 305 -1.96 -6.69 -29.49
N VAL A 306 -3.03 -7.20 -28.89
CA VAL A 306 -3.76 -6.53 -27.79
C VAL A 306 -2.89 -6.40 -26.56
N LEU A 307 -2.88 -5.20 -26.00
CA LEU A 307 -2.15 -4.89 -24.77
C LEU A 307 -2.59 -5.78 -23.61
N THR A 308 -1.61 -6.32 -22.89
CA THR A 308 -1.83 -6.97 -21.60
C THR A 308 -1.16 -6.14 -20.50
N VAL A 309 -1.91 -5.75 -19.48
CA VAL A 309 -1.36 -5.13 -18.27
C VAL A 309 -1.41 -6.15 -17.14
N SER A 310 -0.25 -6.53 -16.61
CA SER A 310 -0.15 -7.46 -15.49
C SER A 310 0.67 -6.86 -14.35
N ASP A 311 0.33 -7.27 -13.12
CA ASP A 311 1.15 -6.96 -11.95
C ASP A 311 2.37 -7.87 -11.86
N ALA A 312 3.39 -7.36 -11.20
CA ALA A 312 4.62 -8.08 -10.88
C ALA A 312 5.33 -7.42 -9.67
N PRO A 313 6.21 -8.14 -8.97
CA PRO A 313 7.12 -7.54 -7.99
C PRO A 313 7.88 -6.36 -8.59
N TRP A 314 8.19 -5.38 -7.75
CA TRP A 314 8.94 -4.21 -8.17
C TRP A 314 10.28 -4.59 -8.84
N PRO A 315 10.70 -3.92 -9.93
CA PRO A 315 10.13 -2.70 -10.52
C PRO A 315 8.98 -2.93 -11.52
N GLY A 316 8.34 -4.10 -11.52
CA GLY A 316 7.13 -4.34 -12.28
C GLY A 316 5.95 -3.48 -11.81
N PHE A 317 4.81 -3.60 -12.49
CA PHE A 317 3.63 -2.80 -12.17
C PHE A 317 2.96 -3.31 -10.88
N THR A 318 2.69 -2.40 -9.96
CA THR A 318 2.13 -2.73 -8.65
C THR A 318 0.71 -3.31 -8.73
N PRO A 319 0.41 -4.41 -8.00
CA PRO A 319 -0.92 -5.00 -7.95
C PRO A 319 -2.00 -4.05 -7.40
N ASP A 320 -1.59 -3.06 -6.61
CA ASP A 320 -2.51 -2.12 -5.95
C ASP A 320 -3.14 -1.11 -6.92
N LEU A 321 -2.63 -0.97 -8.15
CA LEU A 321 -3.16 -0.07 -9.18
C LEU A 321 -3.87 -0.78 -10.32
N LEU A 322 -3.88 -2.12 -10.39
CA LEU A 322 -4.56 -2.83 -11.48
C LEU A 322 -6.06 -2.54 -11.52
N SER A 323 -6.71 -2.38 -10.37
CA SER A 323 -8.13 -2.00 -10.31
C SER A 323 -8.39 -0.61 -10.88
N ILE A 324 -7.47 0.35 -10.68
CA ILE A 324 -7.55 1.69 -11.26
C ILE A 324 -7.37 1.62 -12.78
N VAL A 325 -6.34 0.89 -13.24
CA VAL A 325 -6.07 0.67 -14.68
C VAL A 325 -7.30 0.06 -15.37
N LEU A 326 -7.93 -0.94 -14.75
CA LEU A 326 -9.13 -1.58 -15.26
C LEU A 326 -10.28 -0.57 -15.40
N VAL A 327 -10.55 0.25 -14.40
CA VAL A 327 -11.58 1.29 -14.46
C VAL A 327 -11.27 2.31 -15.55
N VAL A 328 -10.03 2.79 -15.63
CA VAL A 328 -9.59 3.74 -16.67
C VAL A 328 -9.80 3.18 -18.08
N ALA A 329 -9.49 1.90 -18.27
CA ALA A 329 -9.68 1.24 -19.57
C ALA A 329 -11.14 1.19 -20.03
N THR A 330 -12.13 1.23 -19.12
CA THR A 330 -13.56 1.20 -19.49
C THR A 330 -13.97 2.36 -20.40
N GLN A 331 -13.29 3.50 -20.36
CA GLN A 331 -13.60 4.68 -21.15
C GLN A 331 -12.67 4.87 -22.35
N ALA A 332 -11.55 4.16 -22.44
CA ALA A 332 -10.58 4.25 -23.53
C ALA A 332 -11.17 3.83 -24.88
N ARG A 333 -10.50 4.18 -25.97
CA ARG A 333 -10.64 3.51 -27.26
C ARG A 333 -9.76 2.26 -27.25
N GLY A 334 -10.29 1.12 -27.75
CA GLY A 334 -9.58 -0.16 -27.82
C GLY A 334 -9.93 -1.12 -26.70
N SER A 335 -9.11 -2.14 -26.54
CA SER A 335 -9.28 -3.17 -25.53
C SER A 335 -7.97 -3.52 -24.87
N VAL A 336 -8.03 -4.03 -23.63
CA VAL A 336 -6.87 -4.45 -22.86
C VAL A 336 -7.20 -5.65 -22.00
N LEU A 337 -6.28 -6.61 -21.95
CA LEU A 337 -6.34 -7.71 -21.00
C LEU A 337 -5.67 -7.29 -19.68
N ILE A 338 -6.43 -7.29 -18.60
CA ILE A 338 -5.92 -7.11 -17.24
C ILE A 338 -5.63 -8.49 -16.64
N HIS A 339 -4.39 -8.71 -16.19
CA HIS A 339 -3.97 -9.97 -15.62
C HIS A 339 -3.40 -9.79 -14.22
N GLN A 340 -4.20 -10.10 -13.21
CA GLN A 340 -3.84 -10.07 -11.79
C GLN A 340 -3.11 -11.37 -11.42
N LYS A 341 -1.78 -11.33 -11.28
CA LYS A 341 -0.95 -12.52 -10.99
C LYS A 341 -0.73 -12.76 -9.50
N MET A 342 -0.64 -11.68 -8.72
CA MET A 342 -0.15 -11.75 -7.34
C MET A 342 -1.24 -12.02 -6.29
N PHE A 343 -2.53 -11.83 -6.61
CA PHE A 343 -3.63 -12.04 -5.67
C PHE A 343 -4.82 -12.71 -6.34
N GLU A 344 -5.50 -13.61 -5.60
CA GLU A 344 -6.53 -14.50 -6.12
C GLU A 344 -7.93 -13.83 -6.27
N SER A 345 -8.20 -12.74 -5.53
CA SER A 345 -9.58 -12.24 -5.38
C SER A 345 -9.72 -10.74 -5.62
N ARG A 346 -8.83 -10.13 -6.40
CA ARG A 346 -8.85 -8.67 -6.61
C ARG A 346 -9.80 -8.20 -7.70
N LEU A 347 -10.28 -9.09 -8.57
CA LEU A 347 -11.15 -8.74 -9.70
C LEU A 347 -12.66 -8.89 -9.41
N PHE A 348 -13.05 -9.34 -8.22
CA PHE A 348 -14.49 -9.54 -7.91
C PHE A 348 -15.32 -8.26 -7.89
N PHE A 349 -14.73 -7.09 -7.78
CA PHE A 349 -15.45 -5.81 -7.87
C PHE A 349 -15.91 -5.48 -9.29
N VAL A 350 -15.45 -6.21 -10.31
CA VAL A 350 -15.75 -6.00 -11.72
C VAL A 350 -17.26 -6.10 -12.00
N ASP A 351 -17.99 -6.95 -11.27
CA ASP A 351 -19.43 -7.07 -11.39
C ASP A 351 -20.13 -5.72 -11.21
N LYS A 352 -19.65 -4.88 -10.28
CA LYS A 352 -20.22 -3.55 -10.08
C LYS A 352 -19.97 -2.60 -11.25
N LEU A 353 -18.85 -2.75 -11.93
CA LEU A 353 -18.56 -1.98 -13.16
C LEU A 353 -19.45 -2.46 -14.33
N ILE A 354 -19.72 -3.75 -14.41
CA ILE A 354 -20.66 -4.32 -15.39
C ILE A 354 -22.07 -3.79 -15.13
N ASP A 355 -22.53 -3.76 -13.88
CA ASP A 355 -23.80 -3.14 -13.47
C ASP A 355 -23.87 -1.65 -13.89
N MET A 356 -22.74 -0.93 -13.85
CA MET A 356 -22.61 0.45 -14.35
C MET A 356 -22.59 0.54 -15.89
N GLY A 357 -22.60 -0.58 -16.61
CA GLY A 357 -22.60 -0.65 -18.07
C GLY A 357 -21.22 -0.81 -18.70
N ALA A 358 -20.16 -1.07 -17.92
CA ALA A 358 -18.84 -1.35 -18.48
C ALA A 358 -18.84 -2.65 -19.31
N LYS A 359 -18.10 -2.66 -20.43
CA LYS A 359 -17.95 -3.83 -21.30
C LYS A 359 -16.73 -4.63 -20.86
N ILE A 360 -16.93 -5.56 -19.95
CA ILE A 360 -15.88 -6.40 -19.38
C ILE A 360 -16.24 -7.86 -19.52
N ILE A 361 -15.28 -8.67 -19.96
CA ILE A 361 -15.37 -10.12 -19.96
C ILE A 361 -14.44 -10.61 -18.86
N LEU A 362 -15.00 -11.13 -17.77
CA LEU A 362 -14.24 -11.80 -16.73
C LEU A 362 -13.89 -13.20 -17.21
N CYS A 363 -12.64 -13.42 -17.63
CA CYS A 363 -12.19 -14.70 -18.20
C CYS A 363 -12.03 -15.76 -17.10
N ASP A 364 -11.50 -15.36 -15.95
CA ASP A 364 -11.31 -16.17 -14.74
C ASP A 364 -11.03 -15.23 -13.53
N PRO A 365 -10.79 -15.75 -12.32
CA PRO A 365 -10.52 -14.91 -11.14
C PRO A 365 -9.31 -13.97 -11.28
N HIS A 366 -8.43 -14.23 -12.24
CA HIS A 366 -7.17 -13.51 -12.43
C HIS A 366 -7.15 -12.63 -13.68
N ARG A 367 -8.06 -12.84 -14.64
CA ARG A 367 -8.02 -12.16 -15.94
C ARG A 367 -9.37 -11.57 -16.33
N ALA A 368 -9.33 -10.32 -16.74
CA ALA A 368 -10.48 -9.59 -17.28
C ALA A 368 -10.10 -8.87 -18.57
N ASN A 369 -10.86 -9.08 -19.64
CA ASN A 369 -10.74 -8.31 -20.86
C ASN A 369 -11.68 -7.11 -20.81
N VAL A 370 -11.14 -5.90 -20.92
CA VAL A 370 -11.90 -4.65 -20.88
C VAL A 370 -11.97 -4.07 -22.28
N ILE A 371 -13.19 -3.82 -22.76
CA ILE A 371 -13.47 -3.16 -24.04
C ILE A 371 -13.95 -1.75 -23.72
N GLY A 372 -13.17 -0.75 -24.09
CA GLY A 372 -13.46 0.63 -23.74
C GLY A 372 -14.61 1.24 -24.53
N HIS A 373 -15.29 2.20 -23.92
CA HIS A 373 -16.45 2.90 -24.53
C HIS A 373 -16.06 4.02 -25.50
N ASN A 374 -14.77 4.35 -25.63
CA ASN A 374 -14.28 5.48 -26.44
C ASN A 374 -14.99 6.80 -26.10
N PHE A 375 -15.36 6.98 -24.85
CA PHE A 375 -16.17 8.11 -24.36
C PHE A 375 -17.49 8.35 -25.13
N LYS A 376 -17.95 7.40 -25.93
CA LYS A 376 -19.24 7.47 -26.64
C LYS A 376 -20.44 7.25 -25.72
N SER A 377 -20.23 6.53 -24.60
CA SER A 377 -21.19 6.35 -23.54
C SER A 377 -20.50 6.50 -22.19
N GLN A 378 -21.24 6.99 -21.20
CA GLN A 378 -20.78 7.07 -19.82
C GLN A 378 -21.22 5.86 -19.01
N LEU A 379 -20.46 5.52 -17.98
CA LEU A 379 -20.94 4.63 -16.94
C LEU A 379 -22.22 5.21 -16.30
N LYS A 380 -23.12 4.35 -15.89
CA LYS A 380 -24.36 4.75 -15.18
C LYS A 380 -24.13 4.74 -13.69
N SER A 381 -24.82 5.63 -12.99
CA SER A 381 -24.83 5.64 -11.52
C SER A 381 -25.47 4.37 -10.95
N THR A 382 -24.98 3.91 -9.82
CA THR A 382 -25.54 2.76 -9.10
C THR A 382 -25.23 2.85 -7.60
N THR A 383 -25.88 1.99 -6.82
CA THR A 383 -25.56 1.80 -5.40
C THR A 383 -24.62 0.61 -5.27
N MET A 384 -23.51 0.80 -4.55
CA MET A 384 -22.44 -0.20 -4.37
C MET A 384 -21.88 -0.22 -2.96
N VAL A 385 -21.17 -1.28 -2.64
CA VAL A 385 -20.47 -1.46 -1.36
C VAL A 385 -18.98 -1.55 -1.63
N SER A 386 -18.18 -0.78 -0.91
CA SER A 386 -16.72 -0.87 -0.99
C SER A 386 -16.24 -2.18 -0.36
N PRO A 387 -15.66 -3.12 -1.12
CA PRO A 387 -15.25 -4.42 -0.57
C PRO A 387 -13.89 -4.35 0.15
N ASP A 388 -12.99 -3.51 -0.33
CA ASP A 388 -11.65 -3.29 0.18
C ASP A 388 -11.13 -1.89 -0.23
N ILE A 389 -9.91 -1.55 0.19
CA ILE A 389 -9.28 -0.24 -0.06
C ILE A 389 -9.20 0.06 -1.57
N ARG A 390 -8.69 -0.89 -2.37
CA ARG A 390 -8.30 -0.67 -3.78
C ARG A 390 -9.49 -0.75 -4.72
N ALA A 391 -10.36 -1.70 -4.52
CA ALA A 391 -11.64 -1.75 -5.22
C ALA A 391 -12.50 -0.54 -4.85
N GLY A 392 -12.54 -0.13 -3.58
CA GLY A 392 -13.30 1.02 -3.11
C GLY A 392 -12.91 2.32 -3.82
N ILE A 393 -11.63 2.64 -3.90
CA ILE A 393 -11.20 3.86 -4.62
C ILE A 393 -11.46 3.74 -6.13
N SER A 394 -11.36 2.55 -6.71
CA SER A 394 -11.67 2.32 -8.13
C SER A 394 -13.14 2.55 -8.43
N LEU A 395 -14.04 2.06 -7.56
CA LEU A 395 -15.48 2.31 -7.64
C LEU A 395 -15.81 3.80 -7.41
N LEU A 396 -15.09 4.50 -6.53
CA LEU A 396 -15.23 5.94 -6.34
C LEU A 396 -14.86 6.72 -7.62
N ILE A 397 -13.76 6.34 -8.28
CA ILE A 397 -13.35 6.94 -9.58
C ILE A 397 -14.40 6.67 -10.65
N ALA A 398 -14.93 5.44 -10.72
CA ALA A 398 -16.02 5.09 -11.64
C ALA A 398 -17.27 5.95 -11.38
N ALA A 399 -17.69 6.09 -10.12
CA ALA A 399 -18.84 6.90 -9.72
C ALA A 399 -18.68 8.39 -10.07
N LEU A 400 -17.47 8.95 -9.88
CA LEU A 400 -17.17 10.36 -10.23
C LEU A 400 -17.25 10.61 -11.75
N SER A 401 -16.99 9.60 -12.57
CA SER A 401 -17.10 9.67 -14.04
C SER A 401 -18.48 9.31 -14.58
N ALA A 402 -19.33 8.67 -13.79
CA ALA A 402 -20.64 8.17 -14.21
C ALA A 402 -21.67 9.30 -14.41
N SER A 403 -22.73 9.01 -15.16
CA SER A 403 -23.90 9.87 -15.24
C SER A 403 -24.82 9.63 -14.03
N GLY A 404 -25.32 10.72 -13.41
CA GLY A 404 -26.26 10.63 -12.28
C GLY A 404 -25.60 10.61 -10.92
N GLU A 405 -26.32 10.10 -9.91
CA GLU A 405 -25.86 10.05 -8.52
C GLU A 405 -25.64 8.61 -8.08
N SER A 406 -24.43 8.31 -7.62
CA SER A 406 -24.03 7.01 -7.09
C SER A 406 -23.95 7.04 -5.56
N ILE A 407 -24.26 5.91 -4.94
CA ILE A 407 -24.11 5.69 -3.50
C ILE A 407 -23.07 4.60 -3.25
N ILE A 408 -22.08 4.88 -2.40
CA ILE A 408 -21.06 3.90 -2.00
C ILE A 408 -21.13 3.72 -0.48
N HIS A 409 -21.49 2.51 -0.06
CA HIS A 409 -21.51 2.10 1.35
C HIS A 409 -20.15 1.54 1.79
N ASN A 410 -19.96 1.44 3.11
CA ASN A 410 -18.74 0.85 3.73
C ASN A 410 -17.46 1.62 3.32
N ILE A 411 -17.54 2.94 3.32
CA ILE A 411 -16.44 3.83 2.90
C ILE A 411 -15.25 3.81 3.86
N GLU A 412 -15.42 3.26 5.05
CA GLU A 412 -14.33 3.00 5.99
C GLU A 412 -13.22 2.17 5.34
N GLN A 413 -13.55 1.31 4.35
CA GLN A 413 -12.53 0.61 3.58
C GLN A 413 -11.65 1.58 2.77
N ILE A 414 -12.24 2.65 2.22
CA ILE A 414 -11.50 3.69 1.51
C ILE A 414 -10.64 4.50 2.51
N ASP A 415 -11.21 4.87 3.66
CA ASP A 415 -10.54 5.63 4.73
C ASP A 415 -9.33 4.90 5.34
N ARG A 416 -9.25 3.58 5.19
CA ARG A 416 -8.07 2.79 5.56
C ARG A 416 -6.84 3.10 4.71
N GLY A 417 -7.01 3.66 3.53
CA GLY A 417 -5.94 3.90 2.57
C GLY A 417 -5.83 5.31 2.03
N TYR A 418 -6.86 6.14 2.19
CA TYR A 418 -6.94 7.49 1.61
C TYR A 418 -7.39 8.50 2.66
N GLU A 419 -6.50 9.45 2.99
CA GLU A 419 -6.75 10.48 4.01
C GLU A 419 -7.74 11.53 3.48
N ASN A 420 -8.91 11.66 4.14
CA ASN A 420 -9.93 12.67 3.85
C ASN A 420 -10.20 12.86 2.35
N ILE A 421 -10.38 11.74 1.62
CA ILE A 421 -10.49 11.75 0.17
C ILE A 421 -11.66 12.59 -0.33
N ASP A 422 -12.80 12.55 0.36
CA ASP A 422 -14.00 13.34 0.07
C ASP A 422 -13.73 14.86 0.15
N VAL A 423 -13.02 15.31 1.19
CA VAL A 423 -12.64 16.72 1.36
C VAL A 423 -11.69 17.18 0.26
N ARG A 424 -10.72 16.33 -0.09
CA ARG A 424 -9.72 16.64 -1.13
C ARG A 424 -10.35 16.66 -2.52
N LEU A 425 -11.27 15.75 -2.81
CA LEU A 425 -12.07 15.74 -4.04
C LEU A 425 -12.97 16.96 -4.15
N ALA A 426 -13.66 17.35 -3.05
CA ALA A 426 -14.51 18.54 -3.02
C ALA A 426 -13.72 19.82 -3.33
N LYS A 427 -12.46 19.94 -2.86
CA LYS A 427 -11.57 21.06 -3.19
C LYS A 427 -11.23 21.15 -4.69
N LEU A 428 -11.22 20.03 -5.41
CA LEU A 428 -11.04 19.99 -6.87
C LEU A 428 -12.36 20.21 -7.62
N GLY A 429 -13.50 20.38 -6.93
CA GLY A 429 -14.80 20.63 -7.52
C GLY A 429 -15.74 19.42 -7.59
N ALA A 430 -15.36 18.27 -7.04
CA ALA A 430 -16.23 17.09 -7.00
C ALA A 430 -17.48 17.36 -6.14
N LYS A 431 -18.61 16.84 -6.58
CA LYS A 431 -19.86 16.85 -5.81
C LYS A 431 -20.00 15.53 -5.05
N ILE A 432 -19.33 15.46 -3.91
CA ILE A 432 -19.29 14.30 -3.02
C ILE A 432 -19.71 14.72 -1.60
N LYS A 433 -20.49 13.88 -0.93
CA LYS A 433 -20.92 14.09 0.45
C LYS A 433 -20.78 12.80 1.23
N ARG A 434 -20.34 12.90 2.47
CA ARG A 434 -20.36 11.83 3.47
C ARG A 434 -21.68 11.89 4.22
N ILE A 435 -22.48 10.80 4.21
CA ILE A 435 -23.80 10.66 4.83
C ILE A 435 -23.86 9.45 5.74
#